data_01a0450fac1676a6864f2256a8b8a931
#
_entry.id   01a0450fac1676a6864f2256a8b8a931
#
_cell.length_a   1.000
_cell.length_b   1.000
_cell.length_c   1.000
_cell.angle_alpha   90.00
_cell.angle_beta   90.00
_cell.angle_gamma   90.00
#
_symmetry.space_group_name_H-M   'P 1'
#
loop_
_entity.id
_entity.type
_entity.pdbx_description
1 polymer ?
#
loop_
_entity_poly.entity_id
_entity_poly.type
_entity_poly.pdbx_seq_one_letter_code
_entity_poly.pdbx_strand_id
1 'polypeptide(L)'
;LKTFSQRLSGLHADHRRIARGAARVAFFLLLGKAAGALKEMAVAYRYGVSDIVDAYQFTLTMAGWLPVTLVGALSVVLIPVLVRSRRDERKARTAFLGELQGWALLVGVGLAVFSYVAWPYLLDMAGQGLDPHTQRLTSQLMVAFAPAALLTLMTGVSAARLRAHERHINTLLDSVPAVVILIWVMLAVTVDNVGPLLWGTLVGYFIQSVWLLWLASRADGMWARPRLGFTAHQWPELVKAAGVMLVGQIAMSFVGPIDQYTAANLGANANSTLGYAARLLSLVLGIGAASVGRAALPVLADVHGR
;
A
#
# COMPACT_ATOMS: atom_id res chain seq x y z
N LEU A 1 29.66 14.44 -2.75
CA LEU A 1 29.01 14.69 -1.43
C LEU A 1 29.31 16.10 -0.91
N LYS A 2 30.55 16.62 -0.99
CA LYS A 2 30.92 17.98 -0.55
C LYS A 2 30.23 19.09 -1.37
N THR A 3 30.08 18.93 -2.67
CA THR A 3 29.42 19.90 -3.57
C THR A 3 27.91 19.99 -3.33
N PHE A 4 27.26 18.90 -2.89
CA PHE A 4 25.83 18.89 -2.56
C PHE A 4 25.56 19.63 -1.23
N SER A 5 26.44 19.47 -0.24
CA SER A 5 26.37 20.16 1.04
C SER A 5 26.56 21.68 0.92
N GLN A 6 27.44 22.12 0.04
CA GLN A 6 27.68 23.55 -0.20
C GLN A 6 26.51 24.26 -0.91
N ARG A 7 25.82 23.60 -1.82
CA ARG A 7 24.62 24.17 -2.47
C ARG A 7 23.42 24.30 -1.52
N LEU A 8 23.33 23.44 -0.50
CA LEU A 8 22.28 23.54 0.52
C LEU A 8 22.51 24.69 1.52
N SER A 9 23.71 25.23 1.63
CA SER A 9 24.02 26.31 2.58
C SER A 9 23.42 27.66 2.20
N GLY A 10 23.07 27.87 0.92
CA GLY A 10 22.46 29.11 0.42
C GLY A 10 20.93 29.13 0.39
N LEU A 11 20.24 28.03 0.73
CA LEU A 11 18.79 27.95 0.71
C LEU A 11 18.18 28.43 2.04
N HIS A 12 17.02 29.11 1.97
CA HIS A 12 16.22 29.45 3.16
C HIS A 12 15.94 28.20 4.01
N ALA A 13 15.76 28.38 5.31
CA ALA A 13 15.57 27.28 6.28
C ALA A 13 14.43 26.31 5.87
N ASP A 14 13.37 26.83 5.26
CA ASP A 14 12.23 26.02 4.79
C ASP A 14 12.59 25.15 3.59
N HIS A 15 13.37 25.66 2.64
CA HIS A 15 13.86 24.88 1.50
C HIS A 15 14.77 23.73 1.93
N ARG A 16 15.60 23.95 2.96
CA ARG A 16 16.43 22.87 3.54
C ARG A 16 15.58 21.79 4.23
N ARG A 17 14.52 22.21 4.92
CA ARG A 17 13.59 21.27 5.57
C ARG A 17 12.88 20.40 4.53
N ILE A 18 12.37 21.01 3.47
CA ILE A 18 11.73 20.33 2.34
C ILE A 18 12.71 19.38 1.64
N ALA A 19 13.92 19.86 1.32
CA ALA A 19 14.94 19.05 0.63
C ALA A 19 15.38 17.83 1.46
N ARG A 20 15.56 17.99 2.78
CA ARG A 20 15.89 16.87 3.69
C ARG A 20 14.74 15.88 3.79
N GLY A 21 13.49 16.37 3.87
CA GLY A 21 12.29 15.53 3.86
C GLY A 21 12.18 14.70 2.59
N ALA A 22 12.33 15.37 1.43
CA ALA A 22 12.30 14.72 0.12
C ALA A 22 13.43 13.68 -0.05
N ALA A 23 14.66 14.00 0.38
CA ALA A 23 15.78 13.07 0.33
C ALA A 23 15.54 11.82 1.21
N ARG A 24 14.98 12.02 2.40
CA ARG A 24 14.64 10.91 3.32
C ARG A 24 13.53 10.01 2.74
N VAL A 25 12.47 10.61 2.21
CA VAL A 25 11.38 9.88 1.55
C VAL A 25 11.92 9.08 0.36
N ALA A 26 12.75 9.71 -0.47
CA ALA A 26 13.34 9.04 -1.62
C ALA A 26 14.27 7.88 -1.21
N PHE A 27 15.02 8.01 -0.13
CA PHE A 27 15.86 6.93 0.39
C PHE A 27 14.99 5.76 0.88
N PHE A 28 13.92 6.04 1.63
CA PHE A 28 12.99 5.00 2.09
C PHE A 28 12.26 4.32 0.93
N LEU A 29 11.87 5.09 -0.09
CA LEU A 29 11.27 4.53 -1.31
C LEU A 29 12.22 3.56 -2.04
N LEU A 30 13.50 3.93 -2.17
CA LEU A 30 14.51 3.08 -2.79
C LEU A 30 14.74 1.80 -2.01
N LEU A 31 14.85 1.89 -0.68
CA LEU A 31 14.94 0.71 0.19
C LEU A 31 13.71 -0.19 0.07
N GLY A 32 12.51 0.41 0.09
CA GLY A 32 11.27 -0.34 -0.08
C GLY A 32 11.17 -1.04 -1.43
N LYS A 33 11.58 -0.36 -2.51
CA LYS A 33 11.63 -0.97 -3.84
C LYS A 33 12.67 -2.08 -3.94
N ALA A 34 13.83 -1.91 -3.32
CA ALA A 34 14.86 -2.95 -3.24
C ALA A 34 14.35 -4.20 -2.50
N ALA A 35 13.67 -4.01 -1.36
CA ALA A 35 13.04 -5.12 -0.62
C ALA A 35 11.97 -5.84 -1.46
N GLY A 36 11.14 -5.09 -2.18
CA GLY A 36 10.15 -5.63 -3.12
C GLY A 36 10.81 -6.44 -4.25
N ALA A 37 11.90 -5.91 -4.83
CA ALA A 37 12.66 -6.62 -5.87
C ALA A 37 13.28 -7.91 -5.36
N LEU A 38 13.91 -7.87 -4.18
CA LEU A 38 14.51 -9.05 -3.56
C LEU A 38 13.44 -10.12 -3.27
N LYS A 39 12.24 -9.71 -2.82
CA LYS A 39 11.11 -10.63 -2.65
C LYS A 39 10.73 -11.30 -3.98
N GLU A 40 10.58 -10.53 -5.07
CA GLU A 40 10.24 -11.12 -6.38
C GLU A 40 11.35 -12.02 -6.91
N MET A 41 12.63 -11.65 -6.71
CA MET A 41 13.76 -12.52 -7.07
C MET A 41 13.74 -13.82 -6.28
N ALA A 42 13.45 -13.79 -4.99
CA ALA A 42 13.33 -14.99 -4.17
C ALA A 42 12.15 -15.87 -4.59
N VAL A 43 10.99 -15.27 -4.90
CA VAL A 43 9.84 -16.01 -5.42
C VAL A 43 10.18 -16.63 -6.78
N ALA A 44 10.79 -15.89 -7.69
CA ALA A 44 11.22 -16.41 -8.99
C ALA A 44 12.26 -17.52 -8.86
N TYR A 45 13.21 -17.39 -7.94
CA TYR A 45 14.24 -18.40 -7.70
C TYR A 45 13.65 -19.71 -7.13
N ARG A 46 12.67 -19.62 -6.23
CA ARG A 46 12.10 -20.77 -5.53
C ARG A 46 10.94 -21.43 -6.29
N TYR A 47 10.08 -20.66 -6.90
CA TYR A 47 8.85 -21.12 -7.55
C TYR A 47 8.92 -21.07 -9.09
N GLY A 48 9.85 -20.29 -9.64
CA GLY A 48 9.95 -20.07 -11.09
C GLY A 48 8.69 -19.41 -11.65
N VAL A 49 8.33 -19.84 -12.85
CA VAL A 49 7.06 -19.55 -13.52
C VAL A 49 6.17 -20.77 -13.30
N SER A 50 5.12 -20.65 -12.51
CA SER A 50 4.31 -21.77 -12.05
C SER A 50 2.88 -21.36 -11.68
N ASP A 51 1.98 -22.34 -11.60
CA ASP A 51 0.58 -22.17 -11.20
C ASP A 51 0.45 -21.50 -9.82
N ILE A 52 1.38 -21.77 -8.90
CA ILE A 52 1.43 -21.15 -7.57
C ILE A 52 1.66 -19.65 -7.70
N VAL A 53 2.57 -19.22 -8.54
CA VAL A 53 2.85 -17.79 -8.76
C VAL A 53 1.74 -17.14 -9.56
N ASP A 54 1.16 -17.83 -10.55
CA ASP A 54 -0.03 -17.37 -11.28
C ASP A 54 -1.19 -17.09 -10.31
N ALA A 55 -1.50 -18.06 -9.46
CA ALA A 55 -2.52 -17.90 -8.42
C ALA A 55 -2.22 -16.74 -7.49
N TYR A 56 -0.95 -16.60 -7.05
CA TYR A 56 -0.53 -15.55 -6.14
C TYR A 56 -0.65 -14.16 -6.76
N GLN A 57 -0.16 -13.95 -7.99
CA GLN A 57 -0.21 -12.65 -8.67
C GLN A 57 -1.65 -12.24 -9.00
N PHE A 58 -2.46 -13.19 -9.47
CA PHE A 58 -3.88 -12.99 -9.72
C PHE A 58 -4.62 -12.58 -8.44
N THR A 59 -4.46 -13.37 -7.36
CA THR A 59 -5.11 -13.07 -6.07
C THR A 59 -4.64 -11.76 -5.47
N LEU A 60 -3.33 -11.49 -5.50
CA LEU A 60 -2.75 -10.24 -5.00
C LEU A 60 -3.38 -9.00 -5.66
N THR A 61 -3.57 -9.06 -6.98
CA THR A 61 -4.12 -7.92 -7.73
C THR A 61 -5.63 -7.83 -7.55
N MET A 62 -6.36 -8.92 -7.74
CA MET A 62 -7.82 -8.92 -7.70
C MET A 62 -8.38 -8.66 -6.29
N ALA A 63 -7.89 -9.37 -5.28
CA ALA A 63 -8.32 -9.18 -3.89
C ALA A 63 -7.77 -7.87 -3.28
N GLY A 64 -6.57 -7.46 -3.69
CA GLY A 64 -5.94 -6.23 -3.21
C GLY A 64 -6.47 -4.95 -3.85
N TRP A 65 -7.11 -5.04 -5.02
CA TRP A 65 -7.55 -3.89 -5.80
C TRP A 65 -8.43 -2.92 -5.00
N LEU A 66 -9.52 -3.39 -4.44
CA LEU A 66 -10.49 -2.54 -3.74
C LEU A 66 -9.92 -1.91 -2.45
N PRO A 67 -9.27 -2.66 -1.54
CA PRO A 67 -8.60 -2.07 -0.37
C PRO A 67 -7.56 -1.00 -0.71
N VAL A 68 -6.71 -1.26 -1.71
CA VAL A 68 -5.65 -0.32 -2.13
C VAL A 68 -6.26 0.94 -2.75
N THR A 69 -7.31 0.79 -3.55
CA THR A 69 -8.05 1.92 -4.15
C THR A 69 -8.67 2.82 -3.07
N LEU A 70 -9.31 2.22 -2.05
CA LEU A 70 -9.87 2.96 -0.93
C LEU A 70 -8.81 3.70 -0.13
N VAL A 71 -7.69 3.05 0.18
CA VAL A 71 -6.56 3.68 0.87
C VAL A 71 -5.97 4.81 0.05
N GLY A 72 -5.86 4.64 -1.27
CA GLY A 72 -5.39 5.68 -2.19
C GLY A 72 -6.25 6.94 -2.11
N ALA A 73 -7.57 6.79 -2.27
CA ALA A 73 -8.52 7.89 -2.17
C ALA A 73 -8.52 8.57 -0.79
N LEU A 74 -8.59 7.76 0.28
CA LEU A 74 -8.60 8.27 1.66
C LEU A 74 -7.30 8.99 2.02
N SER A 75 -6.14 8.53 1.55
CA SER A 75 -4.85 9.15 1.87
C SER A 75 -4.76 10.61 1.43
N VAL A 76 -5.34 10.95 0.28
CA VAL A 76 -5.32 12.32 -0.25
C VAL A 76 -6.16 13.26 0.61
N VAL A 77 -7.34 12.81 1.01
CA VAL A 77 -8.32 13.64 1.76
C VAL A 77 -8.04 13.66 3.25
N LEU A 78 -7.61 12.53 3.80
CA LEU A 78 -7.46 12.37 5.25
C LEU A 78 -6.28 13.19 5.81
N ILE A 79 -5.18 13.32 5.07
CA ILE A 79 -4.01 14.06 5.55
C ILE A 79 -4.33 15.53 5.87
N PRO A 80 -4.96 16.33 4.97
CA PRO A 80 -5.32 17.71 5.30
C PRO A 80 -6.28 17.82 6.49
N VAL A 81 -7.26 16.92 6.58
CA VAL A 81 -8.22 16.89 7.70
C VAL A 81 -7.50 16.61 9.03
N LEU A 82 -6.59 15.63 9.04
CA LEU A 82 -5.79 15.29 10.22
C LEU A 82 -4.83 16.42 10.63
N VAL A 83 -4.23 17.13 9.67
CA VAL A 83 -3.38 18.30 9.97
C VAL A 83 -4.19 19.40 10.64
N ARG A 84 -5.41 19.68 10.16
CA ARG A 84 -6.30 20.68 10.77
C ARG A 84 -6.78 20.24 12.16
N SER A 85 -7.17 18.98 12.32
CA SER A 85 -7.62 18.43 13.61
C SER A 85 -6.57 18.48 14.71
N ARG A 86 -5.29 18.67 14.38
CA ARG A 86 -4.22 18.89 15.38
C ARG A 86 -4.38 20.19 16.18
N ARG A 87 -5.15 21.15 15.66
CA ARG A 87 -5.44 22.42 16.33
C ARG A 87 -6.66 22.32 17.27
N ASP A 88 -7.42 21.23 17.14
CA ASP A 88 -8.60 21.00 17.96
C ASP A 88 -8.21 20.61 19.40
N GLU A 89 -9.14 20.78 20.31
CA GLU A 89 -8.99 20.32 21.69
C GLU A 89 -8.70 18.81 21.72
N ARG A 90 -7.87 18.39 22.67
CA ARG A 90 -7.45 16.98 22.81
C ARG A 90 -8.64 16.01 22.85
N LYS A 91 -9.75 16.41 23.51
CA LYS A 91 -10.96 15.59 23.61
C LYS A 91 -11.63 15.38 22.26
N ALA A 92 -11.83 16.46 21.50
CA ALA A 92 -12.42 16.41 20.15
C ALA A 92 -11.55 15.60 19.18
N ARG A 93 -10.23 15.82 19.22
CA ARG A 93 -9.27 15.07 18.43
C ARG A 93 -9.26 13.56 18.76
N THR A 94 -9.28 13.20 20.05
CA THR A 94 -9.35 11.79 20.48
C THR A 94 -10.66 11.15 20.01
N ALA A 95 -11.74 11.91 20.04
CA ALA A 95 -13.04 11.50 19.53
C ALA A 95 -12.98 11.16 18.03
N PHE A 96 -12.48 12.09 17.22
CA PHE A 96 -12.35 11.92 15.78
C PHE A 96 -11.45 10.73 15.41
N LEU A 97 -10.27 10.61 16.04
CA LEU A 97 -9.37 9.49 15.77
C LEU A 97 -9.98 8.15 16.18
N GLY A 98 -10.75 8.10 17.28
CA GLY A 98 -11.47 6.89 17.69
C GLY A 98 -12.55 6.49 16.69
N GLU A 99 -13.35 7.45 16.21
CA GLU A 99 -14.35 7.21 15.17
C GLU A 99 -13.72 6.77 13.86
N LEU A 100 -12.64 7.43 13.43
CA LEU A 100 -11.90 7.08 12.23
C LEU A 100 -11.37 5.64 12.27
N GLN A 101 -10.80 5.23 13.41
CA GLN A 101 -10.33 3.84 13.59
C GLN A 101 -11.49 2.84 13.62
N GLY A 102 -12.60 3.21 14.29
CA GLY A 102 -13.80 2.35 14.34
C GLY A 102 -14.39 2.12 12.96
N TRP A 103 -14.52 3.17 12.16
CA TRP A 103 -14.98 3.05 10.78
C TRP A 103 -13.99 2.31 9.87
N ALA A 104 -12.70 2.55 10.01
CA ALA A 104 -11.68 1.81 9.27
C ALA A 104 -11.73 0.30 9.60
N LEU A 105 -11.96 -0.04 10.87
CA LEU A 105 -12.13 -1.44 11.29
C LEU A 105 -13.41 -2.05 10.70
N LEU A 106 -14.55 -1.36 10.80
CA LEU A 106 -15.83 -1.85 10.29
C LEU A 106 -15.81 -2.06 8.78
N VAL A 107 -15.35 -1.04 8.04
CA VAL A 107 -15.22 -1.11 6.57
C VAL A 107 -14.19 -2.19 6.19
N GLY A 108 -13.10 -2.30 6.92
CA GLY A 108 -12.07 -3.32 6.69
C GLY A 108 -12.59 -4.75 6.91
N VAL A 109 -13.34 -4.99 7.98
CA VAL A 109 -14.02 -6.27 8.20
C VAL A 109 -15.05 -6.54 7.11
N GLY A 110 -15.86 -5.54 6.76
CA GLY A 110 -16.82 -5.64 5.67
C GLY A 110 -16.15 -6.02 4.34
N LEU A 111 -15.01 -5.38 4.01
CA LEU A 111 -14.22 -5.73 2.81
C LEU A 111 -13.63 -7.13 2.89
N ALA A 112 -13.13 -7.56 4.04
CA ALA A 112 -12.59 -8.90 4.22
C ALA A 112 -13.66 -9.95 3.97
N VAL A 113 -14.84 -9.79 4.60
CA VAL A 113 -15.99 -10.68 4.40
C VAL A 113 -16.47 -10.62 2.96
N PHE A 114 -16.64 -9.43 2.41
CA PHE A 114 -17.09 -9.26 1.02
C PHE A 114 -16.12 -9.93 0.04
N SER A 115 -14.81 -9.69 0.16
CA SER A 115 -13.80 -10.29 -0.70
C SER A 115 -13.82 -11.82 -0.63
N TYR A 116 -13.99 -12.38 0.57
CA TYR A 116 -14.03 -13.82 0.76
C TYR A 116 -15.30 -14.44 0.16
N VAL A 117 -16.46 -13.84 0.41
CA VAL A 117 -17.77 -14.33 -0.09
C VAL A 117 -17.92 -14.12 -1.60
N ALA A 118 -17.45 -12.99 -2.11
CA ALA A 118 -17.51 -12.67 -3.54
C ALA A 118 -16.48 -13.41 -4.39
N TRP A 119 -15.47 -14.04 -3.77
CA TRP A 119 -14.37 -14.67 -4.50
C TRP A 119 -14.77 -15.73 -5.50
N PRO A 120 -15.68 -16.69 -5.20
CA PRO A 120 -16.13 -17.67 -6.18
C PRO A 120 -16.75 -17.01 -7.42
N TYR A 121 -17.60 -16.01 -7.23
CA TYR A 121 -18.23 -15.27 -8.33
C TYR A 121 -17.20 -14.50 -9.18
N LEU A 122 -16.19 -13.96 -8.54
CA LEU A 122 -15.10 -13.27 -9.23
C LEU A 122 -14.27 -14.25 -10.06
N LEU A 123 -14.02 -15.46 -9.56
CA LEU A 123 -13.34 -16.52 -10.30
C LEU A 123 -14.17 -16.98 -11.50
N ASP A 124 -15.49 -17.16 -11.33
CA ASP A 124 -16.38 -17.52 -12.42
C ASP A 124 -16.41 -16.45 -13.54
N MET A 125 -16.22 -15.17 -13.18
CA MET A 125 -16.24 -14.07 -14.13
C MET A 125 -14.86 -13.77 -14.73
N ALA A 126 -13.81 -13.73 -13.91
CA ALA A 126 -12.50 -13.22 -14.28
C ALA A 126 -11.40 -14.30 -14.29
N GLY A 127 -11.66 -15.46 -13.73
CA GLY A 127 -10.71 -16.57 -13.63
C GLY A 127 -10.95 -17.71 -14.61
N GLN A 128 -11.83 -17.56 -15.58
CA GLN A 128 -12.19 -18.66 -16.53
C GLN A 128 -10.99 -19.16 -17.36
N GLY A 129 -10.02 -18.28 -17.62
CA GLY A 129 -8.80 -18.66 -18.34
C GLY A 129 -7.74 -19.35 -17.48
N LEU A 130 -7.92 -19.39 -16.15
CA LEU A 130 -7.01 -20.09 -15.25
C LEU A 130 -7.34 -21.59 -15.23
N ASP A 131 -6.28 -22.42 -15.17
CA ASP A 131 -6.43 -23.85 -14.96
C ASP A 131 -7.18 -24.15 -13.65
N PRO A 132 -8.00 -25.22 -13.57
CA PRO A 132 -8.74 -25.60 -12.35
C PRO A 132 -7.84 -25.80 -11.11
N HIS A 133 -6.59 -26.22 -11.30
CA HIS A 133 -5.62 -26.30 -10.21
C HIS A 133 -5.27 -24.92 -9.69
N THR A 134 -4.93 -23.99 -10.58
CA THR A 134 -4.63 -22.60 -10.25
C THR A 134 -5.81 -21.90 -9.56
N GLN A 135 -7.05 -22.13 -10.01
CA GLN A 135 -8.24 -21.58 -9.33
C GLN A 135 -8.40 -22.07 -7.88
N ARG A 136 -8.08 -23.34 -7.61
CA ARG A 136 -8.06 -23.85 -6.22
C ARG A 136 -6.99 -23.19 -5.37
N LEU A 137 -5.81 -22.96 -5.93
CA LEU A 137 -4.72 -22.25 -5.25
C LEU A 137 -5.09 -20.79 -4.91
N THR A 138 -5.80 -20.09 -5.82
CA THR A 138 -6.30 -18.73 -5.52
C THR A 138 -7.28 -18.74 -4.36
N SER A 139 -8.17 -19.73 -4.30
CA SER A 139 -9.14 -19.88 -3.21
C SER A 139 -8.46 -20.15 -1.86
N GLN A 140 -7.37 -20.93 -1.84
CA GLN A 140 -6.56 -21.13 -0.64
C GLN A 140 -5.88 -19.84 -0.20
N LEU A 141 -5.37 -19.04 -1.13
CA LEU A 141 -4.72 -17.76 -0.84
C LEU A 141 -5.70 -16.75 -0.23
N MET A 142 -7.00 -16.85 -0.53
CA MET A 142 -8.00 -15.94 0.05
C MET A 142 -8.07 -16.00 1.59
N VAL A 143 -7.65 -17.09 2.22
CA VAL A 143 -7.51 -17.17 3.68
C VAL A 143 -6.58 -16.08 4.24
N ALA A 144 -5.56 -15.68 3.46
CA ALA A 144 -4.64 -14.60 3.84
C ALA A 144 -5.07 -13.24 3.26
N PHE A 145 -5.53 -13.21 2.02
CA PHE A 145 -5.82 -11.95 1.32
C PHE A 145 -7.11 -11.28 1.80
N ALA A 146 -8.11 -12.03 2.24
CA ALA A 146 -9.32 -11.46 2.82
C ALA A 146 -9.02 -10.69 4.14
N PRO A 147 -8.33 -11.26 5.15
CA PRO A 147 -7.88 -10.49 6.31
C PRO A 147 -6.90 -9.35 5.95
N ALA A 148 -6.06 -9.55 4.93
CA ALA A 148 -5.15 -8.50 4.47
C ALA A 148 -5.88 -7.24 3.98
N ALA A 149 -7.12 -7.35 3.50
CA ALA A 149 -7.94 -6.18 3.13
C ALA A 149 -8.22 -5.27 4.35
N LEU A 150 -8.58 -5.85 5.49
CA LEU A 150 -8.73 -5.11 6.76
C LEU A 150 -7.40 -4.48 7.18
N LEU A 151 -6.33 -5.26 7.17
CA LEU A 151 -5.00 -4.80 7.59
C LEU A 151 -4.49 -3.65 6.70
N THR A 152 -4.79 -3.69 5.40
CA THR A 152 -4.46 -2.64 4.44
C THR A 152 -5.16 -1.32 4.78
N LEU A 153 -6.45 -1.34 5.13
CA LEU A 153 -7.18 -0.14 5.56
C LEU A 153 -6.61 0.43 6.86
N MET A 154 -6.35 -0.42 7.86
CA MET A 154 -5.76 0.01 9.13
C MET A 154 -4.37 0.62 8.93
N THR A 155 -3.58 0.02 8.05
CA THR A 155 -2.28 0.54 7.62
C THR A 155 -2.41 1.92 6.94
N GLY A 156 -3.35 2.07 6.01
CA GLY A 156 -3.60 3.32 5.29
C GLY A 156 -3.97 4.48 6.22
N VAL A 157 -4.89 4.26 7.15
CA VAL A 157 -5.27 5.25 8.16
C VAL A 157 -4.09 5.61 9.07
N SER A 158 -3.33 4.61 9.54
CA SER A 158 -2.16 4.84 10.39
C SER A 158 -1.04 5.59 9.67
N ALA A 159 -0.82 5.27 8.39
CA ALA A 159 0.13 5.97 7.53
C ALA A 159 -0.29 7.43 7.28
N ALA A 160 -1.58 7.71 7.06
CA ALA A 160 -2.08 9.08 6.92
C ALA A 160 -1.87 9.90 8.21
N ARG A 161 -2.09 9.30 9.39
CA ARG A 161 -1.80 9.92 10.70
C ARG A 161 -0.32 10.28 10.83
N LEU A 162 0.59 9.38 10.46
CA LEU A 162 2.03 9.64 10.49
C LEU A 162 2.45 10.73 9.51
N ARG A 163 1.91 10.72 8.29
CA ARG A 163 2.17 11.77 7.28
C ARG A 163 1.68 13.13 7.75
N ALA A 164 0.53 13.21 8.43
CA ALA A 164 0.03 14.44 9.04
C ALA A 164 1.00 15.01 10.10
N HIS A 165 1.86 14.18 10.71
CA HIS A 165 2.95 14.57 11.60
C HIS A 165 4.30 14.77 10.88
N GLU A 166 4.32 14.83 9.55
CA GLU A 166 5.56 14.90 8.74
C GLU A 166 6.52 13.72 9.00
N ARG A 167 6.00 12.60 9.50
CA ARG A 167 6.79 11.38 9.76
C ARG A 167 6.64 10.44 8.59
N HIS A 168 7.67 10.35 7.76
CA HIS A 168 7.66 9.56 6.51
C HIS A 168 8.16 8.12 6.70
N ILE A 169 8.31 7.65 7.91
CA ILE A 169 8.76 6.28 8.22
C ILE A 169 7.79 5.21 7.66
N ASN A 170 6.51 5.55 7.49
CA ASN A 170 5.54 4.67 6.85
C ASN A 170 6.01 4.21 5.47
N THR A 171 6.69 5.08 4.70
CA THR A 171 7.21 4.73 3.36
C THR A 171 8.23 3.58 3.39
N LEU A 172 9.02 3.48 4.46
CA LEU A 172 9.91 2.34 4.67
C LEU A 172 9.12 1.11 5.12
N LEU A 173 8.15 1.29 6.02
CA LEU A 173 7.34 0.20 6.56
C LEU A 173 6.37 -0.39 5.52
N ASP A 174 6.12 0.30 4.41
CA ASP A 174 5.38 -0.25 3.26
C ASP A 174 6.09 -1.48 2.65
N SER A 175 7.38 -1.67 2.92
CA SER A 175 8.15 -2.84 2.48
C SER A 175 8.11 -4.03 3.46
N VAL A 176 7.55 -3.88 4.65
CA VAL A 176 7.53 -4.95 5.67
C VAL A 176 6.90 -6.25 5.15
N PRO A 177 5.73 -6.23 4.46
CA PRO A 177 5.19 -7.46 3.90
C PRO A 177 6.14 -8.13 2.91
N ALA A 178 6.83 -7.35 2.07
CA ALA A 178 7.79 -7.90 1.11
C ALA A 178 8.98 -8.58 1.82
N VAL A 179 9.51 -7.97 2.87
CA VAL A 179 10.60 -8.55 3.67
C VAL A 179 10.16 -9.83 4.38
N VAL A 180 8.96 -9.84 4.95
CA VAL A 180 8.42 -11.02 5.65
C VAL A 180 8.18 -12.16 4.66
N ILE A 181 7.61 -11.89 3.49
CA ILE A 181 7.41 -12.88 2.42
C ILE A 181 8.77 -13.42 1.95
N LEU A 182 9.76 -12.53 1.72
CA LEU A 182 11.11 -12.92 1.35
C LEU A 182 11.70 -13.92 2.34
N ILE A 183 11.65 -13.60 3.65
CA ILE A 183 12.17 -14.47 4.71
C ILE A 183 11.43 -15.81 4.70
N TRP A 184 10.08 -15.78 4.62
CA TRP A 184 9.26 -17.00 4.66
C TRP A 184 9.53 -17.91 3.45
N VAL A 185 9.62 -17.34 2.26
CA VAL A 185 9.94 -18.07 1.02
C VAL A 185 11.34 -18.66 1.07
N MET A 186 12.32 -17.91 1.57
CA MET A 186 13.72 -18.40 1.65
C MET A 186 13.92 -19.48 2.71
N LEU A 187 13.17 -19.43 3.82
CA LEU A 187 13.23 -20.43 4.90
C LEU A 187 12.34 -21.66 4.64
N ALA A 188 11.46 -21.63 3.65
CA ALA A 188 10.57 -22.73 3.32
C ALA A 188 11.39 -23.97 2.90
N VAL A 189 11.09 -25.11 3.53
CA VAL A 189 11.73 -26.39 3.20
C VAL A 189 11.24 -26.91 1.85
N THR A 190 9.94 -26.81 1.60
CA THR A 190 9.31 -27.22 0.35
C THR A 190 8.64 -26.02 -0.33
N VAL A 191 8.57 -26.05 -1.65
CA VAL A 191 7.94 -25.01 -2.49
C VAL A 191 6.75 -25.55 -3.28
N ASP A 192 6.28 -26.75 -2.94
CA ASP A 192 5.20 -27.44 -3.66
C ASP A 192 3.80 -26.97 -3.24
N ASN A 193 3.73 -25.91 -2.40
CA ASN A 193 2.46 -25.38 -1.89
C ASN A 193 2.51 -23.85 -1.74
N VAL A 194 1.31 -23.26 -1.63
CA VAL A 194 1.13 -21.80 -1.45
C VAL A 194 1.43 -21.31 -0.03
N GLY A 195 1.69 -22.21 0.91
CA GLY A 195 1.83 -21.90 2.35
C GLY A 195 2.80 -20.76 2.65
N PRO A 196 4.04 -20.78 2.13
CA PRO A 196 5.01 -19.72 2.37
C PRO A 196 4.54 -18.34 1.89
N LEU A 197 3.88 -18.25 0.74
CA LEU A 197 3.32 -17.02 0.21
C LEU A 197 2.09 -16.56 1.01
N LEU A 198 1.22 -17.50 1.40
CA LEU A 198 0.03 -17.26 2.21
C LEU A 198 0.41 -16.69 3.58
N TRP A 199 1.21 -17.43 4.35
CA TRP A 199 1.59 -17.02 5.70
C TRP A 199 2.52 -15.81 5.71
N GLY A 200 3.44 -15.74 4.75
CA GLY A 200 4.30 -14.57 4.57
C GLY A 200 3.49 -13.29 4.32
N THR A 201 2.44 -13.39 3.51
CA THR A 201 1.53 -12.26 3.22
C THR A 201 0.75 -11.88 4.48
N LEU A 202 0.05 -12.81 5.12
CA LEU A 202 -0.78 -12.52 6.28
C LEU A 202 0.03 -11.93 7.44
N VAL A 203 1.14 -12.58 7.79
CA VAL A 203 2.02 -12.15 8.89
C VAL A 203 2.68 -10.82 8.54
N GLY A 204 3.09 -10.62 7.29
CA GLY A 204 3.69 -9.37 6.83
C GLY A 204 2.75 -8.17 6.97
N TYR A 205 1.52 -8.28 6.48
CA TYR A 205 0.51 -7.23 6.64
C TYR A 205 0.12 -7.02 8.11
N PHE A 206 0.04 -8.08 8.91
CA PHE A 206 -0.24 -7.98 10.34
C PHE A 206 0.84 -7.18 11.07
N ILE A 207 2.12 -7.56 10.90
CA ILE A 207 3.26 -6.85 11.50
C ILE A 207 3.26 -5.39 11.06
N GLN A 208 3.08 -5.11 9.78
CA GLN A 208 3.03 -3.75 9.24
C GLN A 208 1.92 -2.94 9.89
N SER A 209 0.70 -3.49 9.95
CA SER A 209 -0.47 -2.79 10.50
C SER A 209 -0.30 -2.46 11.99
N VAL A 210 0.14 -3.44 12.79
CA VAL A 210 0.37 -3.24 14.24
C VAL A 210 1.49 -2.23 14.48
N TRP A 211 2.58 -2.32 13.74
CA TRP A 211 3.71 -1.41 13.89
C TRP A 211 3.35 0.03 13.51
N LEU A 212 2.67 0.21 12.37
CA LEU A 212 2.21 1.55 11.95
C LEU A 212 1.17 2.13 12.91
N LEU A 213 0.24 1.32 13.42
CA LEU A 213 -0.74 1.77 14.42
C LEU A 213 -0.05 2.24 15.71
N TRP A 214 0.95 1.48 16.18
CA TRP A 214 1.73 1.85 17.35
C TRP A 214 2.49 3.17 17.14
N LEU A 215 3.18 3.32 16.00
CA LEU A 215 3.91 4.54 15.68
C LEU A 215 2.98 5.76 15.52
N ALA A 216 1.82 5.57 14.88
CA ALA A 216 0.82 6.62 14.73
C ALA A 216 0.26 7.08 16.08
N SER A 217 -0.08 6.14 16.95
CA SER A 217 -0.57 6.46 18.30
C SER A 217 0.49 7.17 19.14
N ARG A 218 1.76 6.78 18.99
CA ARG A 218 2.88 7.46 19.65
C ARG A 218 3.14 8.87 19.06
N ALA A 219 2.94 9.06 17.77
CA ALA A 219 3.05 10.36 17.12
C ALA A 219 1.93 11.32 17.56
N ASP A 220 0.72 10.80 17.72
CA ASP A 220 -0.43 11.57 18.20
C ASP A 220 -0.34 11.90 19.69
N GLY A 221 0.50 11.22 20.47
CA GLY A 221 0.58 11.34 21.92
C GLY A 221 -0.66 10.84 22.65
N MET A 222 -1.48 9.99 21.99
CA MET A 222 -2.69 9.42 22.55
C MET A 222 -3.04 8.09 21.89
N TRP A 223 -3.69 7.25 22.69
CA TRP A 223 -4.25 5.98 22.20
C TRP A 223 -5.77 6.15 22.08
N ALA A 224 -6.25 6.37 20.86
CA ALA A 224 -7.67 6.47 20.59
C ALA A 224 -8.29 5.06 20.51
N ARG A 225 -9.31 4.79 21.35
CA ARG A 225 -10.03 3.51 21.27
C ARG A 225 -11.00 3.55 20.09
N PRO A 226 -11.06 2.49 19.26
CA PRO A 226 -12.02 2.41 18.16
C PRO A 226 -13.46 2.56 18.71
N ARG A 227 -14.25 3.40 18.08
CA ARG A 227 -15.66 3.59 18.36
C ARG A 227 -16.42 3.95 17.09
N LEU A 228 -17.67 3.58 17.01
CA LEU A 228 -18.55 3.96 15.92
C LEU A 228 -19.29 5.25 16.29
N GLY A 229 -19.34 6.20 15.36
CA GLY A 229 -20.04 7.47 15.50
C GLY A 229 -19.65 8.43 14.38
N PHE A 230 -20.43 9.51 14.27
CA PHE A 230 -20.20 10.63 13.35
C PHE A 230 -20.32 11.94 14.15
N THR A 231 -19.77 11.96 15.38
CA THR A 231 -19.92 13.10 16.28
C THR A 231 -18.91 14.21 16.01
N ALA A 232 -17.80 13.89 15.34
CA ALA A 232 -16.76 14.85 15.00
C ALA A 232 -17.19 15.75 13.81
N HIS A 233 -16.92 17.04 13.92
CA HIS A 233 -17.29 18.04 12.89
C HIS A 233 -16.55 17.88 11.56
N GLN A 234 -15.50 17.07 11.52
CA GLN A 234 -14.71 16.80 10.33
C GLN A 234 -15.39 15.84 9.34
N TRP A 235 -16.39 15.07 9.78
CA TRP A 235 -17.02 14.04 8.96
C TRP A 235 -17.67 14.53 7.66
N PRO A 236 -18.48 15.61 7.66
CA PRO A 236 -19.14 16.06 6.43
C PRO A 236 -18.15 16.41 5.31
N GLU A 237 -17.06 17.09 5.68
CA GLU A 237 -16.00 17.43 4.73
C GLU A 237 -15.25 16.18 4.26
N LEU A 238 -14.90 15.28 5.17
CA LEU A 238 -14.18 14.05 4.86
C LEU A 238 -14.99 13.16 3.90
N VAL A 239 -16.27 12.93 4.20
CA VAL A 239 -17.14 12.07 3.38
C VAL A 239 -17.34 12.65 1.99
N LYS A 240 -17.63 13.95 1.88
CA LYS A 240 -17.79 14.63 0.59
C LYS A 240 -16.54 14.55 -0.27
N ALA A 241 -15.38 14.87 0.31
CA ALA A 241 -14.11 14.85 -0.41
C ALA A 241 -13.66 13.42 -0.76
N ALA A 242 -13.88 12.44 0.14
CA ALA A 242 -13.60 11.04 -0.12
C ALA A 242 -14.45 10.48 -1.25
N GLY A 243 -15.74 10.83 -1.32
CA GLY A 243 -16.64 10.42 -2.40
C GLY A 243 -16.15 10.87 -3.77
N VAL A 244 -15.76 12.14 -3.91
CA VAL A 244 -15.21 12.67 -5.16
C VAL A 244 -13.91 11.98 -5.55
N MET A 245 -12.98 11.80 -4.58
CA MET A 245 -11.70 11.13 -4.84
C MET A 245 -11.86 9.65 -5.18
N LEU A 246 -12.83 8.96 -4.57
CA LEU A 246 -13.12 7.55 -4.88
C LEU A 246 -13.51 7.34 -6.33
N VAL A 247 -14.35 8.18 -6.91
CA VAL A 247 -14.77 8.07 -8.31
C VAL A 247 -13.55 8.11 -9.25
N GLY A 248 -12.68 9.10 -9.08
CA GLY A 248 -11.47 9.23 -9.89
C GLY A 248 -10.50 8.07 -9.66
N GLN A 249 -10.31 7.66 -8.39
CA GLN A 249 -9.40 6.59 -8.03
C GLN A 249 -9.87 5.23 -8.55
N ILE A 250 -11.16 4.93 -8.49
CA ILE A 250 -11.75 3.71 -9.04
C ILE A 250 -11.49 3.65 -10.55
N ALA A 251 -11.80 4.73 -11.29
CA ALA A 251 -11.60 4.75 -12.74
C ALA A 251 -10.15 4.46 -13.14
N MET A 252 -9.17 5.03 -12.41
CA MET A 252 -7.75 4.82 -12.69
C MET A 252 -7.22 3.45 -12.21
N SER A 253 -7.86 2.83 -11.22
CA SER A 253 -7.35 1.61 -10.59
C SER A 253 -7.72 0.32 -11.32
N PHE A 254 -8.61 0.36 -12.31
CA PHE A 254 -9.03 -0.81 -13.08
C PHE A 254 -7.95 -1.41 -13.98
N VAL A 255 -6.88 -0.67 -14.27
CA VAL A 255 -5.79 -1.17 -15.15
C VAL A 255 -5.23 -2.50 -14.63
N GLY A 256 -4.91 -2.61 -13.35
CA GLY A 256 -4.37 -3.85 -12.79
C GLY A 256 -5.31 -5.06 -12.92
N PRO A 257 -6.58 -4.98 -12.49
CA PRO A 257 -7.57 -6.03 -12.73
C PRO A 257 -7.74 -6.42 -14.19
N ILE A 258 -7.80 -5.44 -15.11
CA ILE A 258 -7.93 -5.69 -16.55
C ILE A 258 -6.70 -6.46 -17.07
N ASP A 259 -5.50 -6.04 -16.68
CA ASP A 259 -4.25 -6.70 -17.07
C ASP A 259 -4.22 -8.16 -16.57
N GLN A 260 -4.62 -8.41 -15.33
CA GLN A 260 -4.65 -9.76 -14.77
C GLN A 260 -5.74 -10.64 -15.42
N TYR A 261 -6.92 -10.07 -15.70
CA TYR A 261 -7.96 -10.75 -16.45
C TYR A 261 -7.48 -11.14 -17.85
N THR A 262 -6.85 -10.20 -18.54
CA THR A 262 -6.31 -10.46 -19.89
C THR A 262 -5.23 -11.54 -19.85
N ALA A 263 -4.30 -11.46 -18.89
CA ALA A 263 -3.24 -12.45 -18.73
C ALA A 263 -3.81 -13.85 -18.44
N ALA A 264 -4.84 -13.95 -17.57
CA ALA A 264 -5.50 -15.23 -17.29
C ALA A 264 -6.08 -15.90 -18.54
N ASN A 265 -6.53 -15.12 -19.52
CA ASN A 265 -7.06 -15.63 -20.79
C ASN A 265 -5.99 -15.90 -21.86
N LEU A 266 -4.73 -15.52 -21.64
CA LEU A 266 -3.62 -15.80 -22.57
C LEU A 266 -3.03 -17.21 -22.39
N GLY A 267 -3.32 -17.86 -21.26
CA GLY A 267 -2.88 -19.23 -20.98
C GLY A 267 -2.02 -19.37 -19.73
N ALA A 268 -1.53 -20.57 -19.49
CA ALA A 268 -0.74 -20.91 -18.32
C ALA A 268 0.53 -20.04 -18.23
N ASN A 269 0.88 -19.66 -17.00
CA ASN A 269 2.06 -18.86 -16.65
C ASN A 269 2.05 -17.41 -17.14
N ALA A 270 0.96 -16.92 -17.74
CA ALA A 270 0.88 -15.53 -18.20
C ALA A 270 0.79 -14.54 -17.05
N ASN A 271 0.08 -14.88 -15.98
CA ASN A 271 -0.06 -14.02 -14.78
C ASN A 271 1.28 -13.86 -14.03
N SER A 272 2.05 -14.93 -13.86
CA SER A 272 3.38 -14.85 -13.24
C SER A 272 4.35 -14.03 -14.07
N THR A 273 4.36 -14.24 -15.39
CA THR A 273 5.18 -13.48 -16.34
C THR A 273 4.85 -12.00 -16.30
N LEU A 274 3.56 -11.65 -16.36
CA LEU A 274 3.08 -10.27 -16.24
C LEU A 274 3.47 -9.66 -14.87
N GLY A 275 3.31 -10.41 -13.80
CA GLY A 275 3.68 -9.96 -12.45
C GLY A 275 5.16 -9.61 -12.32
N TYR A 276 6.04 -10.47 -12.81
CA TYR A 276 7.49 -10.21 -12.82
C TYR A 276 7.85 -9.01 -13.71
N ALA A 277 7.30 -8.95 -14.94
CA ALA A 277 7.52 -7.83 -15.84
C ALA A 277 7.06 -6.50 -15.27
N ALA A 278 5.87 -6.44 -14.70
CA ALA A 278 5.33 -5.24 -14.05
C ALA A 278 6.20 -4.75 -12.88
N ARG A 279 6.78 -5.68 -12.10
CA ARG A 279 7.69 -5.33 -10.99
C ARG A 279 9.01 -4.77 -11.50
N LEU A 280 9.62 -5.38 -12.52
CA LEU A 280 10.83 -4.86 -13.17
C LEU A 280 10.58 -3.46 -13.74
N LEU A 281 9.48 -3.29 -14.49
CA LEU A 281 9.10 -1.99 -15.04
C LEU A 281 8.91 -0.94 -13.94
N SER A 282 8.24 -1.29 -12.83
CA SER A 282 8.04 -0.38 -11.70
C SER A 282 9.33 0.07 -11.02
N LEU A 283 10.37 -0.79 -11.02
CA LEU A 283 11.71 -0.44 -10.54
C LEU A 283 12.38 0.57 -11.47
N VAL A 284 12.41 0.30 -12.76
CA VAL A 284 13.04 1.17 -13.76
C VAL A 284 12.36 2.53 -13.79
N LEU A 285 11.03 2.58 -13.89
CA LEU A 285 10.26 3.82 -13.87
C LEU A 285 10.42 4.57 -12.55
N GLY A 286 10.44 3.86 -11.43
CA GLY A 286 10.61 4.47 -10.11
C GLY A 286 11.97 5.15 -9.93
N ILE A 287 13.04 4.56 -10.45
CA ILE A 287 14.38 5.16 -10.45
C ILE A 287 14.42 6.33 -11.43
N GLY A 288 13.88 6.16 -12.65
CA GLY A 288 13.83 7.18 -13.68
C GLY A 288 13.05 8.42 -13.23
N ALA A 289 11.81 8.25 -12.77
CA ALA A 289 10.97 9.35 -12.30
C ALA A 289 11.58 10.09 -11.10
N ALA A 290 12.17 9.36 -10.14
CA ALA A 290 12.86 9.96 -9.01
C ALA A 290 14.11 10.76 -9.43
N SER A 291 14.81 10.31 -10.45
CA SER A 291 16.02 11.00 -10.98
C SER A 291 15.65 12.28 -11.74
N VAL A 292 14.66 12.19 -12.64
CA VAL A 292 14.19 13.33 -13.44
C VAL A 292 13.49 14.37 -12.55
N GLY A 293 12.60 13.95 -11.66
CA GLY A 293 11.92 14.87 -10.74
C GLY A 293 12.87 15.66 -9.85
N ARG A 294 13.99 15.04 -9.41
CA ARG A 294 15.02 15.74 -8.63
C ARG A 294 15.87 16.68 -9.45
N ALA A 295 16.15 16.35 -10.70
CA ALA A 295 16.90 17.20 -11.60
C ALA A 295 16.07 18.41 -12.07
N ALA A 296 14.75 18.22 -12.27
CA ALA A 296 13.83 19.25 -12.74
C ALA A 296 13.39 20.22 -11.61
N LEU A 297 13.26 19.77 -10.37
CA LEU A 297 12.79 20.60 -9.24
C LEU A 297 13.57 21.90 -9.05
N PRO A 298 14.93 21.93 -9.07
CA PRO A 298 15.68 23.18 -8.92
C PRO A 298 15.47 24.13 -10.11
N VAL A 299 15.36 23.57 -11.32
CA VAL A 299 15.17 24.37 -12.55
C VAL A 299 13.77 25.01 -12.56
N LEU A 300 12.73 24.25 -12.20
CA LEU A 300 11.37 24.75 -12.11
C LEU A 300 11.19 25.78 -10.99
N ALA A 301 11.88 25.60 -9.85
CA ALA A 301 11.86 26.57 -8.76
C ALA A 301 12.54 27.90 -9.15
N ASP A 302 13.60 27.86 -9.95
CA ASP A 302 14.29 29.06 -10.43
C ASP A 302 13.48 29.85 -11.48
N VAL A 303 12.70 29.14 -12.31
CA VAL A 303 11.80 29.75 -13.30
C VAL A 303 10.59 30.43 -12.64
N HIS A 304 10.09 29.92 -11.51
CA HIS A 304 8.96 30.53 -10.79
C HIS A 304 9.38 31.65 -9.84
N GLY A 305 10.67 31.81 -9.57
CA GLY A 305 11.24 32.87 -8.72
C GLY A 305 11.70 34.11 -9.49
N ARG A 306 11.59 34.11 -10.82
CA ARG A 306 11.84 35.24 -11.71
C ARG A 306 10.54 35.85 -12.18
#